data_0bba56e879060c8c851e5ea782676fa2
#
_entry.id   0bba56e879060c8c851e5ea782676fa2
#
_cell.length_a   1.000
_cell.length_b   1.000
_cell.length_c   1.000
_cell.angle_alpha   90.00
_cell.angle_beta   90.00
_cell.angle_gamma   90.00
#
_symmetry.space_group_name_H-M   'P 1'
#
loop_
_entity.id
_entity.type
_entity.pdbx_description
1 polymer ?
#
loop_
_entity_poly.entity_id
_entity_poly.type
_entity_poly.pdbx_seq_one_letter_code
_entity_poly.pdbx_strand_id
1 'polypeptide(L)'
;RNKFLDKTIYPTCLAPWHALTIKWGGNVVPDIIYKEKLGNINTQTLKEIYYGSKAKALREAHRGRNIPAQCIGCQKKEKSGRSRRMFFWDKLDYNLRVQSEHIKPKQTPDIRYLDFTVSNKCNLACIHCNPFVSTGWTKDGKKLNKEAPEYWENTPIGYNGADIKFLDNLFANPEYFRNLQWVALRGGEPLYDESCIQLLQWFVDQGLSHNIMLDISTNATVFRDEFRILFSQFKHIELLVSVEATDELYS
;
A
#
# COMPACT_ATOMS: atom_id res chain seq x y z
N ARG A 1 5.02 25.27 9.26
CA ARG A 1 4.82 24.98 10.71
C ARG A 1 3.34 24.92 10.99
N ASN A 2 2.82 23.71 11.30
CA ASN A 2 1.41 23.38 11.45
C ASN A 2 0.72 24.23 12.55
N LYS A 3 -0.08 25.21 12.16
CA LYS A 3 -1.00 25.96 13.02
C LYS A 3 -2.28 25.19 13.40
N PHE A 4 -2.40 23.90 13.02
CA PHE A 4 -3.65 23.13 13.11
C PHE A 4 -3.66 22.02 14.17
N LEU A 5 -2.69 22.01 15.07
CA LEU A 5 -2.72 21.09 16.20
C LEU A 5 -3.40 21.75 17.41
N ASP A 6 -4.65 22.13 17.25
CA ASP A 6 -5.50 22.29 18.41
C ASP A 6 -5.73 20.90 19.01
N LYS A 7 -5.19 20.67 20.20
CA LYS A 7 -5.20 19.38 20.89
C LYS A 7 -6.60 18.86 21.25
N THR A 8 -7.62 19.66 21.02
CA THR A 8 -9.02 19.34 21.37
C THR A 8 -9.81 18.74 20.22
N ILE A 9 -9.36 18.87 18.96
CA ILE A 9 -10.04 18.32 17.80
C ILE A 9 -9.09 17.35 17.10
N TYR A 10 -9.16 16.06 17.44
CA TYR A 10 -8.50 15.01 16.67
C TYR A 10 -9.27 14.82 15.36
N PRO A 11 -8.71 15.26 14.25
CA PRO A 11 -9.38 15.07 12.98
C PRO A 11 -9.41 13.58 12.63
N THR A 12 -10.50 13.20 12.03
CA THR A 12 -10.72 11.82 11.58
C THR A 12 -9.62 11.37 10.61
N CYS A 13 -9.08 10.15 10.80
CA CYS A 13 -8.15 9.58 9.84
C CYS A 13 -8.84 9.39 8.49
N LEU A 14 -8.22 9.82 7.39
CA LEU A 14 -8.78 9.70 6.04
C LEU A 14 -8.66 8.29 5.46
N ALA A 15 -7.72 7.48 5.96
CA ALA A 15 -7.43 6.16 5.42
C ALA A 15 -8.65 5.23 5.30
N PRO A 16 -9.55 5.10 6.29
CA PRO A 16 -10.70 4.20 6.19
C PRO A 16 -11.69 4.52 5.06
N TRP A 17 -11.62 5.71 4.48
CA TRP A 17 -12.52 6.16 3.41
C TRP A 17 -11.83 6.30 2.06
N HIS A 18 -10.56 6.74 2.06
CA HIS A 18 -9.89 7.19 0.85
C HIS A 18 -8.59 6.46 0.54
N ALA A 19 -8.14 5.56 1.41
CA ALA A 19 -6.94 4.79 1.17
C ALA A 19 -7.22 3.30 1.11
N LEU A 20 -6.39 2.61 0.34
CA LEU A 20 -6.44 1.17 0.16
C LEU A 20 -5.00 0.66 0.06
N THR A 21 -4.65 -0.32 0.87
CA THR A 21 -3.40 -1.04 0.76
C THR A 21 -3.69 -2.50 0.46
N ILE A 22 -3.11 -3.01 -0.61
CA ILE A 22 -3.16 -4.43 -0.97
C ILE A 22 -1.82 -5.03 -0.59
N LYS A 23 -1.86 -5.96 0.37
CA LYS A 23 -0.70 -6.68 0.87
C LYS A 23 -0.54 -8.04 0.17
N TRP A 24 0.58 -8.70 0.44
CA TRP A 24 0.85 -10.06 -0.01
C TRP A 24 -0.36 -10.99 0.16
N GLY A 25 -0.57 -11.85 -0.82
CA GLY A 25 -1.71 -12.77 -0.84
C GLY A 25 -3.07 -12.08 -1.01
N GLY A 26 -3.10 -10.82 -1.48
CA GLY A 26 -4.34 -10.09 -1.78
C GLY A 26 -5.07 -9.56 -0.55
N ASN A 27 -4.45 -9.53 0.63
CA ASN A 27 -5.08 -9.00 1.83
C ASN A 27 -5.23 -7.47 1.76
N VAL A 28 -6.44 -6.99 1.98
CA VAL A 28 -6.77 -5.57 1.90
C VAL A 28 -6.86 -4.97 3.30
N VAL A 29 -6.17 -3.84 3.48
CA VAL A 29 -6.18 -3.03 4.70
C VAL A 29 -6.32 -1.54 4.33
N PRO A 30 -6.72 -0.67 5.27
CA PRO A 30 -6.85 0.77 4.98
C PRO A 30 -5.50 1.49 4.88
N ASP A 31 -4.45 0.92 5.47
CA ASP A 31 -3.08 1.44 5.47
C ASP A 31 -2.07 0.33 5.79
N ILE A 32 -0.83 0.49 5.30
CA ILE A 32 0.24 -0.53 5.42
C ILE A 32 0.53 -0.95 6.87
N ILE A 33 0.41 -0.04 7.84
CA ILE A 33 0.65 -0.34 9.26
C ILE A 33 -0.54 -0.97 9.98
N TYR A 34 -1.71 -0.99 9.34
CA TYR A 34 -2.91 -1.60 9.92
C TYR A 34 -2.80 -3.13 9.83
N LYS A 35 -2.99 -3.82 10.95
CA LYS A 35 -2.71 -5.27 11.04
C LYS A 35 -3.89 -6.14 10.63
N GLU A 36 -5.12 -5.70 10.92
CA GLU A 36 -6.31 -6.51 10.67
C GLU A 36 -6.77 -6.36 9.22
N LYS A 37 -6.92 -7.46 8.50
CA LYS A 37 -7.46 -7.45 7.14
C LYS A 37 -8.95 -7.10 7.13
N LEU A 38 -9.33 -6.19 6.24
CA LEU A 38 -10.73 -5.86 5.96
C LEU A 38 -11.40 -6.91 5.09
N GLY A 39 -10.63 -7.53 4.21
CA GLY A 39 -11.04 -8.58 3.28
C GLY A 39 -9.85 -9.08 2.46
N ASN A 40 -10.13 -9.84 1.40
CA ASN A 40 -9.11 -10.35 0.48
C ASN A 40 -9.59 -10.20 -0.97
N ILE A 41 -8.80 -9.50 -1.79
CA ILE A 41 -9.16 -9.15 -3.16
C ILE A 41 -9.14 -10.36 -4.13
N ASN A 42 -8.49 -11.46 -3.77
CA ASN A 42 -8.52 -12.68 -4.57
C ASN A 42 -9.90 -13.37 -4.53
N THR A 43 -10.70 -13.11 -3.48
CA THR A 43 -11.98 -13.78 -3.24
C THR A 43 -13.17 -12.85 -3.12
N GLN A 44 -12.93 -11.54 -3.07
CA GLN A 44 -13.95 -10.51 -2.88
C GLN A 44 -13.69 -9.34 -3.81
N THR A 45 -14.74 -8.73 -4.31
CA THR A 45 -14.65 -7.43 -5.01
C THR A 45 -14.30 -6.32 -4.04
N LEU A 46 -13.71 -5.23 -4.54
CA LEU A 46 -13.45 -4.05 -3.72
C LEU A 46 -14.73 -3.51 -3.06
N LYS A 47 -15.86 -3.56 -3.76
CA LYS A 47 -17.17 -3.15 -3.22
C LYS A 47 -17.56 -3.95 -1.98
N GLU A 48 -17.44 -5.29 -2.03
CA GLU A 48 -17.74 -6.15 -0.89
C GLU A 48 -16.83 -5.88 0.29
N ILE A 49 -15.53 -5.66 0.06
CA ILE A 49 -14.57 -5.33 1.10
C ILE A 49 -14.89 -3.97 1.71
N TYR A 50 -15.09 -2.95 0.89
CA TYR A 50 -15.34 -1.57 1.33
C TYR A 50 -16.62 -1.45 2.16
N TYR A 51 -17.68 -2.16 1.79
CA TYR A 51 -18.96 -2.18 2.52
C TYR A 51 -19.06 -3.32 3.53
N GLY A 52 -18.03 -4.14 3.68
CA GLY A 52 -17.98 -5.23 4.65
C GLY A 52 -18.06 -4.75 6.10
N SER A 53 -18.44 -5.65 7.01
CA SER A 53 -18.65 -5.35 8.43
C SER A 53 -17.43 -4.74 9.11
N LYS A 54 -16.23 -5.27 8.83
CA LYS A 54 -14.97 -4.76 9.39
C LYS A 54 -14.67 -3.33 8.95
N ALA A 55 -14.82 -3.01 7.67
CA ALA A 55 -14.60 -1.67 7.14
C ALA A 55 -15.65 -0.68 7.66
N LYS A 56 -16.90 -1.10 7.81
CA LYS A 56 -17.96 -0.30 8.45
C LYS A 56 -17.63 -0.01 9.92
N ALA A 57 -17.30 -1.04 10.70
CA ALA A 57 -16.95 -0.89 12.11
C ALA A 57 -15.75 0.04 12.32
N LEU A 58 -14.72 -0.07 11.46
CA LEU A 58 -13.57 0.84 11.50
C LEU A 58 -13.98 2.29 11.28
N ARG A 59 -14.80 2.57 10.26
CA ARG A 59 -15.30 3.92 9.97
C ARG A 59 -16.21 4.47 11.09
N GLU A 60 -17.05 3.64 11.67
CA GLU A 60 -17.90 4.01 12.82
C GLU A 60 -17.08 4.36 14.05
N ALA A 61 -16.05 3.56 14.37
CA ALA A 61 -15.14 3.86 15.47
C ALA A 61 -14.48 5.24 15.27
N HIS A 62 -14.00 5.55 14.07
CA HIS A 62 -13.39 6.85 13.77
C HIS A 62 -14.41 8.00 13.85
N ARG A 63 -15.67 7.82 13.40
CA ARG A 63 -16.74 8.82 13.55
C ARG A 63 -17.09 9.09 15.01
N GLY A 64 -17.16 8.03 15.80
CA GLY A 64 -17.40 8.10 17.24
C GLY A 64 -16.23 8.63 18.06
N ARG A 65 -15.12 9.04 17.40
CA ARG A 65 -13.86 9.45 18.04
C ARG A 65 -13.23 8.35 18.93
N ASN A 66 -13.66 7.12 18.76
CA ASN A 66 -13.08 5.96 19.41
C ASN A 66 -11.93 5.45 18.57
N ILE A 67 -10.72 5.52 19.08
CA ILE A 67 -9.54 5.06 18.35
C ILE A 67 -9.46 3.54 18.47
N PRO A 68 -9.56 2.81 17.34
CA PRO A 68 -9.40 1.36 17.36
C PRO A 68 -8.05 0.96 17.94
N ALA A 69 -8.00 -0.19 18.64
CA ALA A 69 -6.77 -0.71 19.26
C ALA A 69 -5.62 -0.79 18.23
N GLN A 70 -5.92 -1.17 16.99
CA GLN A 70 -4.97 -1.26 15.88
C GLN A 70 -4.37 0.11 15.49
N CYS A 71 -5.04 1.23 15.82
CA CYS A 71 -4.60 2.59 15.49
C CYS A 71 -3.81 3.26 16.61
N ILE A 72 -3.72 2.66 17.81
CA ILE A 72 -3.01 3.23 18.97
C ILE A 72 -1.53 3.50 18.65
N GLY A 73 -0.87 2.59 17.92
CA GLY A 73 0.52 2.78 17.49
C GLY A 73 0.73 4.00 16.58
N CYS A 74 -0.21 4.25 15.68
CA CYS A 74 -0.23 5.44 14.84
C CYS A 74 -0.42 6.72 15.67
N GLN A 75 -1.37 6.70 16.60
CA GLN A 75 -1.63 7.83 17.50
C GLN A 75 -0.42 8.17 18.36
N LYS A 76 0.28 7.17 18.91
CA LYS A 76 1.51 7.41 19.70
C LYS A 76 2.58 8.15 18.90
N LYS A 77 2.68 7.88 17.58
CA LYS A 77 3.65 8.54 16.69
C LYS A 77 3.28 9.97 16.30
N GLU A 78 2.07 10.43 16.58
CA GLU A 78 1.65 11.80 16.27
C GLU A 78 2.43 12.86 17.01
N LYS A 79 2.80 12.58 18.27
CA LYS A 79 3.64 13.49 19.06
C LYS A 79 4.98 13.80 18.39
N SER A 80 5.51 12.87 17.59
CA SER A 80 6.74 13.02 16.82
C SER A 80 6.54 13.54 15.38
N GLY A 81 5.29 13.87 14.98
CA GLY A 81 4.97 14.30 13.63
C GLY A 81 5.01 13.21 12.57
N ARG A 82 5.04 11.93 12.95
CA ARG A 82 5.28 10.78 12.04
C ARG A 82 4.10 9.81 11.95
N SER A 83 2.88 10.24 12.26
CA SER A 83 1.73 9.35 12.15
C SER A 83 1.26 9.18 10.70
N ARG A 84 0.73 7.99 10.38
CA ARG A 84 0.12 7.75 9.07
C ARG A 84 -1.14 8.61 8.86
N ARG A 85 -1.84 8.97 9.92
CA ARG A 85 -2.97 9.89 9.84
C ARG A 85 -2.53 11.27 9.33
N MET A 86 -1.43 11.82 9.87
CA MET A 86 -0.84 13.09 9.40
C MET A 86 -0.37 12.96 7.95
N PHE A 87 0.26 11.85 7.59
CA PHE A 87 0.66 11.57 6.22
C PHE A 87 -0.51 11.69 5.25
N PHE A 88 -1.66 11.06 5.52
CA PHE A 88 -2.83 11.18 4.66
C PHE A 88 -3.40 12.60 4.60
N TRP A 89 -3.26 13.34 5.68
CA TRP A 89 -3.67 14.74 5.70
C TRP A 89 -2.79 15.63 4.84
N ASP A 90 -1.50 15.35 4.79
CA ASP A 90 -0.55 16.12 3.97
C ASP A 90 -0.62 15.72 2.49
N LYS A 91 -0.93 14.46 2.19
CA LYS A 91 -0.93 13.93 0.82
C LYS A 91 -2.30 14.07 0.11
N LEU A 92 -3.41 14.09 0.83
CA LEU A 92 -4.73 14.18 0.24
C LEU A 92 -5.30 15.60 0.31
N ASP A 93 -6.23 15.91 -0.60
CA ASP A 93 -6.82 17.23 -0.76
C ASP A 93 -7.38 17.81 0.55
N TYR A 94 -7.15 19.09 0.78
CA TYR A 94 -7.65 19.85 1.94
C TYR A 94 -9.17 19.77 2.08
N ASN A 95 -9.92 19.77 0.99
CA ASN A 95 -11.37 19.65 1.02
C ASN A 95 -11.86 18.34 1.65
N LEU A 96 -11.08 17.26 1.51
CA LEU A 96 -11.37 16.00 2.19
C LEU A 96 -11.17 16.08 3.70
N ARG A 97 -10.23 16.92 4.15
CA ARG A 97 -10.00 17.18 5.58
C ARG A 97 -11.20 17.83 6.24
N VAL A 98 -11.80 18.81 5.61
CA VAL A 98 -12.98 19.51 6.10
C VAL A 98 -14.23 18.61 6.04
N GLN A 99 -14.36 17.82 4.98
CA GLN A 99 -15.49 16.90 4.80
C GLN A 99 -15.43 15.69 5.74
N SER A 100 -14.25 15.30 6.24
CA SER A 100 -14.09 14.08 7.04
C SER A 100 -14.89 14.11 8.35
N GLU A 101 -15.17 15.28 8.90
CA GLU A 101 -16.03 15.43 10.08
C GLU A 101 -17.51 15.19 9.79
N HIS A 102 -17.92 15.37 8.53
CA HIS A 102 -19.31 15.28 8.07
C HIS A 102 -19.54 14.19 7.02
N ILE A 103 -18.59 13.24 6.84
CA ILE A 103 -18.74 12.20 5.83
C ILE A 103 -19.99 11.36 6.12
N LYS A 104 -21.06 11.67 5.42
CA LYS A 104 -22.15 10.72 5.21
C LYS A 104 -21.58 9.52 4.46
N PRO A 105 -22.06 8.30 4.71
CA PRO A 105 -21.66 7.15 3.90
C PRO A 105 -21.91 7.52 2.43
N LYS A 106 -20.84 7.78 1.67
CA LYS A 106 -20.99 7.91 0.21
C LYS A 106 -21.45 6.56 -0.29
N GLN A 107 -22.38 6.53 -1.21
CA GLN A 107 -22.86 5.29 -1.84
C GLN A 107 -21.78 4.61 -2.66
N THR A 108 -20.73 5.34 -3.08
CA THR A 108 -19.58 4.84 -3.85
C THR A 108 -18.28 5.10 -3.11
N PRO A 109 -17.34 4.15 -3.11
CA PRO A 109 -15.95 4.37 -2.67
C PRO A 109 -15.31 5.51 -3.47
N ASP A 110 -14.43 6.28 -2.81
CA ASP A 110 -13.68 7.38 -3.41
C ASP A 110 -12.21 7.20 -3.00
N ILE A 111 -11.53 6.29 -3.70
CA ILE A 111 -10.14 5.91 -3.40
C ILE A 111 -9.21 6.98 -3.99
N ARG A 112 -8.41 7.59 -3.13
CA ARG A 112 -7.46 8.66 -3.44
C ARG A 112 -6.01 8.21 -3.33
N TYR A 113 -5.77 7.19 -2.53
CA TYR A 113 -4.46 6.61 -2.27
C TYR A 113 -4.54 5.09 -2.39
N LEU A 114 -3.71 4.51 -3.25
CA LEU A 114 -3.55 3.07 -3.40
C LEU A 114 -2.09 2.70 -3.09
N ASP A 115 -1.89 1.83 -2.11
CA ASP A 115 -0.60 1.21 -1.82
C ASP A 115 -0.65 -0.24 -2.28
N PHE A 116 0.30 -0.60 -3.13
CA PHE A 116 0.29 -1.85 -3.85
C PHE A 116 1.53 -2.68 -3.47
N THR A 117 1.34 -3.61 -2.54
CA THR A 117 2.37 -4.52 -2.03
C THR A 117 1.92 -5.95 -2.25
N VAL A 118 1.76 -6.36 -3.50
CA VAL A 118 1.04 -7.60 -3.84
C VAL A 118 1.90 -8.82 -3.97
N SER A 119 3.20 -8.66 -4.20
CA SER A 119 4.10 -9.81 -4.38
C SER A 119 5.45 -9.59 -3.69
N ASN A 120 6.11 -10.71 -3.42
CA ASN A 120 7.48 -10.74 -2.95
C ASN A 120 8.48 -11.05 -4.09
N LYS A 121 8.05 -10.93 -5.36
CA LYS A 121 8.93 -11.18 -6.51
C LYS A 121 10.07 -10.16 -6.50
N CYS A 122 11.30 -10.64 -6.34
CA CYS A 122 12.51 -9.84 -6.25
C CYS A 122 13.69 -10.58 -6.83
N ASN A 123 14.60 -9.86 -7.44
CA ASN A 123 15.83 -10.40 -8.03
C ASN A 123 17.02 -10.42 -7.06
N LEU A 124 16.88 -9.86 -5.85
CA LEU A 124 17.92 -9.79 -4.82
C LEU A 124 17.55 -10.57 -3.55
N ALA A 125 18.60 -11.01 -2.82
CA ALA A 125 18.52 -11.63 -1.51
C ALA A 125 19.26 -10.79 -0.47
N CYS A 126 18.87 -9.54 -0.28
CA CYS A 126 19.51 -8.61 0.65
C CYS A 126 19.49 -9.14 2.09
N ILE A 127 20.57 -8.93 2.83
CA ILE A 127 20.77 -9.49 4.19
C ILE A 127 19.70 -9.05 5.20
N HIS A 128 19.12 -7.87 5.03
CA HIS A 128 18.05 -7.36 5.90
C HIS A 128 16.64 -7.81 5.46
N CYS A 129 16.53 -8.54 4.33
CA CYS A 129 15.29 -9.18 3.87
C CYS A 129 15.21 -10.64 4.37
N ASN A 130 14.12 -11.31 4.01
CA ASN A 130 13.88 -12.71 4.32
C ASN A 130 13.01 -13.38 3.24
N PRO A 131 12.82 -14.70 3.28
CA PRO A 131 12.05 -15.43 2.27
C PRO A 131 10.60 -14.98 2.11
N PHE A 132 9.99 -14.39 3.14
CA PHE A 132 8.62 -13.89 3.07
C PHE A 132 8.50 -12.64 2.17
N VAL A 133 9.52 -11.78 2.14
CA VAL A 133 9.48 -10.49 1.42
C VAL A 133 10.30 -10.49 0.13
N SER A 134 11.08 -11.53 -0.16
CA SER A 134 11.86 -11.65 -1.39
C SER A 134 11.98 -13.09 -1.89
N THR A 135 11.60 -13.31 -3.15
CA THR A 135 11.84 -14.61 -3.83
C THR A 135 13.32 -14.89 -4.08
N GLY A 136 14.18 -13.89 -4.06
CA GLY A 136 15.65 -14.07 -4.11
C GLY A 136 16.17 -14.95 -2.98
N TRP A 137 15.51 -14.94 -1.82
CA TRP A 137 15.80 -15.80 -0.67
C TRP A 137 15.30 -17.24 -0.79
N THR A 138 14.60 -17.64 -1.88
CA THR A 138 13.92 -18.95 -1.94
C THR A 138 14.90 -20.12 -1.74
N LYS A 139 16.09 -20.06 -2.34
CA LYS A 139 17.10 -21.12 -2.23
C LYS A 139 17.65 -21.21 -0.80
N ASP A 140 18.11 -20.08 -0.27
CA ASP A 140 18.74 -20.02 1.05
C ASP A 140 17.70 -20.18 2.16
N GLY A 141 16.49 -19.67 1.98
CA GLY A 141 15.38 -19.87 2.90
C GLY A 141 15.01 -21.34 3.08
N LYS A 142 15.02 -22.15 2.01
CA LYS A 142 14.81 -23.60 2.13
C LYS A 142 15.92 -24.29 2.93
N LYS A 143 17.17 -23.84 2.75
CA LYS A 143 18.31 -24.34 3.52
C LYS A 143 18.20 -23.95 5.00
N LEU A 144 17.93 -22.67 5.28
CA LEU A 144 17.75 -22.16 6.64
C LEU A 144 16.59 -22.84 7.37
N ASN A 145 15.47 -23.10 6.70
CA ASN A 145 14.35 -23.82 7.27
C ASN A 145 14.72 -25.25 7.69
N LYS A 146 15.61 -25.90 6.93
CA LYS A 146 16.10 -27.23 7.27
C LYS A 146 17.14 -27.21 8.40
N GLU A 147 18.04 -26.21 8.42
CA GLU A 147 19.16 -26.13 9.35
C GLU A 147 18.82 -25.45 10.69
N ALA A 148 17.83 -24.53 10.68
CA ALA A 148 17.41 -23.78 11.86
C ALA A 148 15.86 -23.60 11.88
N PRO A 149 15.11 -24.72 11.99
CA PRO A 149 13.65 -24.70 11.88
C PRO A 149 13.00 -23.84 12.99
N GLU A 150 13.60 -23.76 14.17
CA GLU A 150 13.11 -22.97 15.30
C GLU A 150 12.90 -21.49 14.97
N TYR A 151 13.62 -20.94 13.96
CA TYR A 151 13.49 -19.55 13.52
C TYR A 151 12.66 -19.39 12.23
N TRP A 152 12.62 -20.44 11.39
CA TRP A 152 12.14 -20.31 10.01
C TRP A 152 10.94 -21.19 9.67
N GLU A 153 10.56 -22.15 10.53
CA GLU A 153 9.51 -23.15 10.26
C GLU A 153 8.20 -22.54 9.74
N ASN A 154 7.82 -21.38 10.28
CA ASN A 154 6.57 -20.71 9.91
C ASN A 154 6.76 -19.60 8.86
N THR A 155 7.96 -19.45 8.29
CA THR A 155 8.21 -18.45 7.27
C THR A 155 7.84 -18.99 5.89
N PRO A 156 6.85 -18.44 5.20
CA PRO A 156 6.54 -18.83 3.82
C PRO A 156 7.75 -18.65 2.91
N ILE A 157 8.09 -19.69 2.15
CA ILE A 157 9.23 -19.69 1.25
C ILE A 157 8.75 -19.86 -0.19
N GLY A 158 9.24 -19.01 -1.08
CA GLY A 158 8.86 -18.98 -2.47
C GLY A 158 7.93 -17.81 -2.80
N TYR A 159 7.25 -17.90 -3.93
CA TYR A 159 6.36 -16.83 -4.37
C TYR A 159 5.17 -16.66 -3.41
N ASN A 160 5.00 -15.44 -2.93
CA ASN A 160 3.90 -15.02 -2.08
C ASN A 160 3.30 -13.74 -2.68
N GLY A 161 2.37 -13.91 -3.58
CA GLY A 161 1.72 -12.80 -4.26
C GLY A 161 0.23 -13.06 -4.47
N ALA A 162 -0.46 -12.03 -4.91
CA ALA A 162 -1.83 -12.18 -5.39
C ALA A 162 -1.83 -12.86 -6.78
N ASP A 163 -2.86 -13.63 -7.08
CA ASP A 163 -3.12 -14.10 -8.43
C ASP A 163 -3.39 -12.88 -9.33
N ILE A 164 -2.92 -12.90 -10.57
CA ILE A 164 -3.17 -11.82 -11.56
C ILE A 164 -4.66 -11.47 -11.68
N LYS A 165 -5.53 -12.43 -11.50
CA LYS A 165 -7.00 -12.24 -11.51
C LYS A 165 -7.51 -11.30 -10.41
N PHE A 166 -6.70 -10.97 -9.40
CA PHE A 166 -7.12 -10.02 -8.38
C PHE A 166 -7.40 -8.62 -8.97
N LEU A 167 -6.76 -8.27 -10.10
CA LEU A 167 -7.01 -7.01 -10.79
C LEU A 167 -8.47 -6.91 -11.26
N ASP A 168 -9.08 -8.01 -11.68
CA ASP A 168 -10.49 -8.04 -12.09
C ASP A 168 -11.40 -7.67 -10.92
N ASN A 169 -11.13 -8.18 -9.72
CA ASN A 169 -11.90 -7.86 -8.53
C ASN A 169 -11.63 -6.42 -8.04
N LEU A 170 -10.37 -5.96 -8.12
CA LEU A 170 -9.97 -4.62 -7.71
C LEU A 170 -10.63 -3.56 -8.60
N PHE A 171 -10.61 -3.79 -9.90
CA PHE A 171 -11.08 -2.84 -10.90
C PHE A 171 -12.46 -3.14 -11.47
N ALA A 172 -13.21 -4.04 -10.83
CA ALA A 172 -14.61 -4.31 -11.20
C ALA A 172 -15.49 -3.03 -11.22
N ASN A 173 -15.08 -2.01 -10.47
CA ASN A 173 -15.75 -0.71 -10.39
C ASN A 173 -14.73 0.42 -10.60
N PRO A 174 -14.33 0.73 -11.84
CA PRO A 174 -13.30 1.73 -12.14
C PRO A 174 -13.65 3.13 -11.64
N GLU A 175 -14.94 3.44 -11.51
CA GLU A 175 -15.43 4.71 -10.97
C GLU A 175 -14.96 4.99 -9.53
N TYR A 176 -14.53 3.98 -8.76
CA TYR A 176 -14.00 4.17 -7.42
C TYR A 176 -12.63 4.85 -7.39
N PHE A 177 -11.92 4.85 -8.51
CA PHE A 177 -10.58 5.40 -8.69
C PHE A 177 -10.54 6.72 -9.46
N ARG A 178 -11.68 7.30 -9.85
CA ARG A 178 -11.74 8.55 -10.63
C ARG A 178 -10.94 9.70 -10.04
N ASN A 179 -10.83 9.72 -8.74
CA ASN A 179 -10.13 10.77 -8.00
C ASN A 179 -8.82 10.26 -7.40
N LEU A 180 -8.26 9.17 -7.93
CA LEU A 180 -7.00 8.62 -7.47
C LEU A 180 -5.88 9.65 -7.70
N GLN A 181 -5.12 9.94 -6.66
CA GLN A 181 -4.07 10.96 -6.65
C GLN A 181 -2.69 10.37 -6.43
N TRP A 182 -2.64 9.21 -5.75
CA TRP A 182 -1.40 8.63 -5.31
C TRP A 182 -1.43 7.12 -5.43
N VAL A 183 -0.39 6.56 -6.07
CA VAL A 183 -0.15 5.11 -6.12
C VAL A 183 1.25 4.85 -5.60
N ALA A 184 1.35 4.03 -4.56
CA ALA A 184 2.61 3.55 -4.03
C ALA A 184 2.85 2.10 -4.48
N LEU A 185 3.97 1.83 -5.11
CA LEU A 185 4.42 0.48 -5.48
C LEU A 185 5.47 0.00 -4.48
N ARG A 186 5.16 -1.10 -3.82
CA ARG A 186 5.97 -1.73 -2.78
C ARG A 186 6.01 -3.24 -3.00
N GLY A 187 6.82 -3.94 -2.23
CA GLY A 187 6.85 -5.41 -2.27
C GLY A 187 8.26 -5.93 -2.32
N GLY A 188 8.52 -6.96 -3.11
CA GLY A 188 9.86 -7.42 -3.42
C GLY A 188 10.65 -6.38 -4.20
N GLU A 189 10.58 -6.45 -5.52
CA GLU A 189 11.11 -5.40 -6.42
C GLU A 189 10.02 -5.02 -7.45
N PRO A 190 9.37 -3.87 -7.31
CA PRO A 190 8.29 -3.48 -8.21
C PRO A 190 8.70 -3.36 -9.67
N LEU A 191 9.93 -2.92 -9.97
CA LEU A 191 10.41 -2.76 -11.34
C LEU A 191 10.79 -4.11 -12.00
N TYR A 192 10.83 -5.19 -11.23
CA TYR A 192 11.02 -6.56 -11.68
C TYR A 192 9.70 -7.32 -11.85
N ASP A 193 8.61 -6.85 -11.22
CA ASP A 193 7.32 -7.53 -11.17
C ASP A 193 6.37 -7.08 -12.30
N GLU A 194 5.98 -8.02 -13.17
CA GLU A 194 5.06 -7.76 -14.29
C GLU A 194 3.67 -7.31 -13.84
N SER A 195 3.23 -7.71 -12.66
CA SER A 195 1.94 -7.26 -12.11
C SER A 195 1.90 -5.75 -11.90
N CYS A 196 3.06 -5.13 -11.62
CA CYS A 196 3.17 -3.67 -11.54
C CYS A 196 3.00 -3.01 -12.91
N ILE A 197 3.54 -3.61 -13.98
CA ILE A 197 3.35 -3.10 -15.36
C ILE A 197 1.86 -3.14 -15.72
N GLN A 198 1.18 -4.25 -15.45
CA GLN A 198 -0.25 -4.40 -15.75
C GLN A 198 -1.12 -3.42 -14.97
N LEU A 199 -0.79 -3.19 -13.69
CA LEU A 199 -1.46 -2.19 -12.88
C LEU A 199 -1.30 -0.78 -13.47
N LEU A 200 -0.07 -0.38 -13.81
CA LEU A 200 0.20 0.93 -14.36
C LEU A 200 -0.45 1.11 -15.74
N GLN A 201 -0.40 0.09 -16.59
CA GLN A 201 -1.07 0.09 -17.89
C GLN A 201 -2.57 0.29 -17.74
N TRP A 202 -3.20 -0.37 -16.78
CA TRP A 202 -4.62 -0.18 -16.50
C TRP A 202 -4.96 1.30 -16.20
N PHE A 203 -4.16 2.00 -15.38
CA PHE A 203 -4.39 3.43 -15.11
C PHE A 203 -4.23 4.29 -16.35
N VAL A 204 -3.30 3.96 -17.23
CA VAL A 204 -3.12 4.62 -18.53
C VAL A 204 -4.34 4.42 -19.41
N ASP A 205 -4.80 3.18 -19.56
CA ASP A 205 -5.94 2.80 -20.40
C ASP A 205 -7.25 3.46 -19.93
N GLN A 206 -7.38 3.67 -18.61
CA GLN A 206 -8.52 4.39 -18.03
C GLN A 206 -8.38 5.93 -18.10
N GLY A 207 -7.28 6.46 -18.63
CA GLY A 207 -7.03 7.90 -18.70
C GLY A 207 -6.84 8.56 -17.33
N LEU A 208 -6.43 7.80 -16.30
CA LEU A 208 -6.27 8.29 -14.94
C LEU A 208 -4.83 8.72 -14.61
N SER A 209 -3.86 8.18 -15.34
CA SER A 209 -2.42 8.30 -15.07
C SER A 209 -1.93 9.74 -14.92
N HIS A 210 -2.43 10.67 -15.75
CA HIS A 210 -2.04 12.07 -15.73
C HIS A 210 -2.35 12.83 -14.42
N ASN A 211 -3.20 12.26 -13.56
CA ASN A 211 -3.51 12.83 -12.23
C ASN A 211 -2.77 12.12 -11.10
N ILE A 212 -2.12 10.99 -11.37
CA ILE A 212 -1.53 10.11 -10.38
C ILE A 212 -0.05 10.45 -10.16
N MET A 213 0.33 10.60 -8.91
CA MET A 213 1.72 10.59 -8.45
C MET A 213 2.11 9.17 -8.07
N LEU A 214 3.19 8.66 -8.66
CA LEU A 214 3.75 7.35 -8.32
C LEU A 214 4.85 7.51 -7.26
N ASP A 215 4.82 6.65 -6.25
CA ASP A 215 5.85 6.51 -5.22
C ASP A 215 6.34 5.04 -5.26
N ILE A 216 7.57 4.83 -5.68
CA ILE A 216 8.11 3.49 -5.97
C ILE A 216 9.32 3.24 -5.11
N SER A 217 9.25 2.24 -4.22
CA SER A 217 10.44 1.74 -3.50
C SER A 217 11.10 0.65 -4.32
N THR A 218 12.36 0.85 -4.69
CA THR A 218 13.09 -0.03 -5.60
C THR A 218 14.54 -0.23 -5.17
N ASN A 219 15.11 -1.38 -5.49
CA ASN A 219 16.55 -1.63 -5.38
C ASN A 219 17.33 -1.05 -6.59
N ALA A 220 16.62 -0.55 -7.60
CA ALA A 220 17.13 0.09 -8.82
C ALA A 220 18.14 -0.76 -9.64
N THR A 221 18.19 -2.08 -9.45
CA THR A 221 19.09 -2.96 -10.21
C THR A 221 18.50 -3.43 -11.55
N VAL A 222 17.20 -3.27 -11.72
CA VAL A 222 16.47 -3.60 -12.94
C VAL A 222 15.57 -2.44 -13.32
N PHE A 223 15.61 -2.05 -14.58
CA PHE A 223 14.70 -1.05 -15.13
C PHE A 223 14.27 -1.48 -16.54
N ARG A 224 13.07 -2.00 -16.66
CA ARG A 224 12.52 -2.50 -17.93
C ARG A 224 12.02 -1.34 -18.79
N ASP A 225 12.13 -1.46 -20.11
CA ASP A 225 11.71 -0.42 -21.05
C ASP A 225 10.23 -0.07 -20.95
N GLU A 226 9.37 -1.03 -20.61
CA GLU A 226 7.95 -0.82 -20.40
C GLU A 226 7.67 0.21 -19.32
N PHE A 227 8.44 0.18 -18.21
CA PHE A 227 8.31 1.19 -17.16
C PHE A 227 8.69 2.58 -17.64
N ARG A 228 9.72 2.71 -18.49
CA ARG A 228 10.12 4.02 -19.03
C ARG A 228 8.99 4.66 -19.84
N ILE A 229 8.29 3.86 -20.65
CA ILE A 229 7.15 4.32 -21.45
C ILE A 229 5.99 4.70 -20.55
N LEU A 230 5.65 3.84 -19.58
CA LEU A 230 4.54 4.08 -18.66
C LEU A 230 4.78 5.31 -17.78
N PHE A 231 5.96 5.47 -17.23
CA PHE A 231 6.28 6.58 -16.33
C PHE A 231 6.08 7.95 -16.98
N SER A 232 6.35 8.08 -18.27
CA SER A 232 6.13 9.34 -19.00
C SER A 232 4.67 9.79 -19.05
N GLN A 233 3.73 8.89 -18.73
CA GLN A 233 2.28 9.15 -18.78
C GLN A 233 1.68 9.51 -17.40
N PHE A 234 2.49 9.49 -16.35
CA PHE A 234 2.05 9.83 -15.00
C PHE A 234 2.41 11.27 -14.63
N LYS A 235 1.64 11.85 -13.73
CA LYS A 235 1.81 13.24 -13.29
C LYS A 235 3.19 13.50 -12.69
N HIS A 236 3.68 12.57 -11.89
CA HIS A 236 4.96 12.67 -11.19
C HIS A 236 5.42 11.30 -10.74
N ILE A 237 6.74 11.08 -10.73
CA ILE A 237 7.37 9.85 -10.25
C ILE A 237 8.33 10.20 -9.12
N GLU A 238 8.16 9.56 -7.98
CA GLU A 238 9.08 9.60 -6.84
C GLU A 238 9.71 8.22 -6.69
N LEU A 239 11.02 8.10 -6.90
CA LEU A 239 11.76 6.85 -6.71
C LEU A 239 12.49 6.90 -5.36
N LEU A 240 12.16 5.97 -4.48
CA LEU A 240 12.84 5.70 -3.24
C LEU A 240 13.82 4.54 -3.47
N VAL A 241 15.07 4.88 -3.79
CA VAL A 241 16.11 3.88 -4.04
C VAL A 241 16.66 3.37 -2.72
N SER A 242 16.60 2.05 -2.52
CA SER A 242 17.19 1.37 -1.37
C SER A 242 18.68 1.21 -1.59
N VAL A 243 19.50 1.84 -0.73
CA VAL A 243 20.97 1.77 -0.75
C VAL A 243 21.41 1.46 0.67
N GLU A 244 22.09 0.32 0.85
CA GLU A 244 22.55 -0.14 2.16
C GLU A 244 23.95 0.35 2.51
N ALA A 245 24.77 0.63 1.51
CA ALA A 245 26.16 1.07 1.66
C ALA A 245 26.60 1.88 0.44
N THR A 246 27.79 2.43 0.48
CA THR A 246 28.49 3.10 -0.62
C THR A 246 29.89 2.48 -0.81
N ASP A 247 30.45 2.69 -1.97
CA ASP A 247 31.81 2.26 -2.32
C ASP A 247 32.02 0.73 -2.16
N GLU A 248 33.14 0.33 -1.58
CA GLU A 248 33.52 -1.07 -1.41
C GLU A 248 32.56 -1.91 -0.55
N LEU A 249 31.77 -1.25 0.32
CA LEU A 249 30.80 -1.92 1.17
C LEU A 249 29.52 -2.32 0.43
N TYR A 250 29.34 -1.83 -0.79
CA TYR A 250 28.16 -2.13 -1.63
C TYR A 250 28.37 -3.31 -2.57
N SER A 251 29.61 -3.80 -2.68
CA SER A 251 30.00 -4.88 -3.60
C SER A 251 29.66 -6.28 -3.11
#